data_dfe2010bd092d2045cf3e684599e6ef9
#
_entry.id   dfe2010bd092d2045cf3e684599e6ef9
#
_cell.length_a   1.000
_cell.length_b   1.000
_cell.length_c   1.000
_cell.angle_alpha   90.00
_cell.angle_beta   90.00
_cell.angle_gamma   90.00
#
_symmetry.space_group_name_H-M   'P 1'
#
loop_
_entity.id
_entity.type
_entity.pdbx_description
1 polymer ?
#
loop_
_entity_poly.entity_id
_entity_poly.type
_entity_poly.pdbx_seq_one_letter_code
_entity_poly.pdbx_strand_id
1 'polypeptide(L)'
;MGTRLTPVNGQPFHCSDTFKMQATSAESNVGAVSSYLGLPVKVLTAFVKGSPVSRFIKDNLASRHMTFEGPEFDAGGPWGLRHQINLADSGAGSRGPRVANDRAGEVGRMLAADQFDLDRIFGEEGAQFIHLSGLIAALSPETSQFCLEVARKAKAHGTCIGFDLNHRASLWEGREEELRQVFHEIATLSDVLVGNEEDFQLCLGIDGPPPGGEGIAGKIDGFKEMIGRVKQAYPSTSVFATTLREVVSVNLHQWGAIVSAGDDWHVMEPREIGVLDRIGGGDGFVGGLLYGILREWPMEKAAQFGWASGALAATLLTDYGQPADEDQVWSIWEGNARVKR
;
A
#
# COMPACT_ATOMS: atom_id res chain seq x y z
N MET A 1 12.17 0.94 -4.64
CA MET A 1 11.45 2.23 -4.80
C MET A 1 11.69 2.83 -6.17
N GLY A 2 10.73 3.61 -6.66
CA GLY A 2 10.81 4.36 -7.92
C GLY A 2 10.32 5.79 -7.76
N THR A 3 10.01 6.40 -8.90
CA THR A 3 9.42 7.74 -8.95
C THR A 3 8.09 7.70 -9.68
N ARG A 4 7.18 8.56 -9.26
CA ARG A 4 5.93 8.82 -9.97
C ARG A 4 5.97 10.22 -10.57
N LEU A 5 5.57 10.32 -11.83
CA LEU A 5 5.32 11.57 -12.55
C LEU A 5 3.83 11.71 -12.81
N THR A 6 3.24 12.77 -12.29
CA THR A 6 1.81 13.08 -12.46
C THR A 6 1.68 14.46 -13.12
N PRO A 7 0.97 14.56 -14.26
CA PRO A 7 0.64 15.86 -14.85
C PRO A 7 -0.14 16.72 -13.85
N VAL A 8 0.21 17.98 -13.75
CA VAL A 8 -0.55 18.92 -12.91
C VAL A 8 -1.84 19.37 -13.62
N ASN A 9 -2.78 19.90 -12.85
CA ASN A 9 -4.04 20.48 -13.36
C ASN A 9 -4.92 19.51 -14.17
N GLY A 10 -4.84 18.19 -13.88
CA GLY A 10 -5.67 17.18 -14.54
C GLY A 10 -5.41 17.03 -16.05
N GLN A 11 -4.26 17.48 -16.54
CA GLN A 11 -3.89 17.33 -17.95
C GLN A 11 -3.56 15.87 -18.28
N PRO A 12 -3.86 15.39 -19.50
CA PRO A 12 -3.37 14.09 -19.95
C PRO A 12 -1.85 14.11 -20.11
N PHE A 13 -1.20 12.96 -19.89
CA PHE A 13 0.26 12.86 -19.89
C PHE A 13 0.91 13.37 -21.18
N HIS A 14 0.33 13.03 -22.34
CA HIS A 14 0.87 13.39 -23.66
C HIS A 14 0.70 14.87 -24.04
N CYS A 15 -0.08 15.61 -23.27
CA CYS A 15 -0.31 17.05 -23.50
C CYS A 15 0.32 17.93 -22.42
N SER A 16 0.99 17.34 -21.43
CA SER A 16 1.55 18.08 -20.30
C SER A 16 3.05 18.28 -20.45
N ASP A 17 3.52 19.46 -20.17
CA ASP A 17 4.92 19.84 -20.05
C ASP A 17 5.33 20.09 -18.59
N THR A 18 4.38 20.02 -17.65
CA THR A 18 4.59 20.26 -16.23
C THR A 18 4.09 19.06 -15.41
N PHE A 19 4.98 18.52 -14.59
CA PHE A 19 4.74 17.32 -13.80
C PHE A 19 5.12 17.51 -12.34
N LYS A 20 4.32 16.92 -11.44
CA LYS A 20 4.73 16.65 -10.08
C LYS A 20 5.51 15.33 -10.06
N MET A 21 6.74 15.36 -9.53
CA MET A 21 7.56 14.17 -9.29
C MET A 21 7.57 13.83 -7.81
N GLN A 22 7.50 12.55 -7.47
CA GLN A 22 7.57 12.06 -6.10
C GLN A 22 8.21 10.68 -6.05
N ALA A 23 8.82 10.32 -4.92
CA ALA A 23 9.24 8.96 -4.66
C ALA A 23 8.03 8.09 -4.32
N THR A 24 8.01 6.85 -4.80
CA THR A 24 6.87 5.94 -4.63
C THR A 24 7.30 4.49 -4.41
N SER A 25 6.63 3.83 -3.51
CA SER A 25 6.43 2.37 -3.38
C SER A 25 5.21 2.15 -2.50
N ALA A 26 4.51 1.02 -2.64
CA ALA A 26 3.35 0.70 -1.82
C ALA A 26 3.70 0.79 -0.32
N GLU A 27 4.84 0.21 0.09
CA GLU A 27 5.29 0.17 1.48
C GLU A 27 5.57 1.57 2.05
N SER A 28 6.26 2.43 1.28
CA SER A 28 6.52 3.81 1.72
C SER A 28 5.26 4.68 1.74
N ASN A 29 4.30 4.38 0.88
CA ASN A 29 3.01 5.07 0.86
C ASN A 29 2.20 4.74 2.11
N VAL A 30 2.14 3.44 2.48
CA VAL A 30 1.50 2.97 3.72
C VAL A 30 2.18 3.59 4.94
N GLY A 31 3.51 3.54 5.02
CA GLY A 31 4.28 4.11 6.13
C GLY A 31 4.14 5.62 6.29
N ALA A 32 3.74 6.35 5.23
CA ALA A 32 3.64 7.81 5.26
C ALA A 32 2.68 8.32 6.33
N VAL A 33 1.52 7.69 6.51
CA VAL A 33 0.54 8.12 7.52
C VAL A 33 1.17 8.09 8.92
N SER A 34 1.80 6.98 9.29
CA SER A 34 2.48 6.80 10.58
C SER A 34 3.62 7.81 10.77
N SER A 35 4.42 8.02 9.73
CA SER A 35 5.56 8.92 9.78
C SER A 35 5.16 10.38 9.95
N TYR A 36 4.16 10.87 9.20
CA TYR A 36 3.63 12.23 9.36
C TYR A 36 2.99 12.45 10.73
N LEU A 37 2.45 11.38 11.37
CA LEU A 37 1.87 11.42 12.71
C LEU A 37 2.89 11.10 13.83
N GLY A 38 4.18 11.09 13.51
CA GLY A 38 5.28 11.06 14.49
C GLY A 38 5.75 9.68 14.93
N LEU A 39 5.28 8.58 14.31
CA LEU A 39 5.87 7.27 14.54
C LEU A 39 7.13 7.08 13.70
N PRO A 40 8.19 6.44 14.24
CA PRO A 40 9.39 6.17 13.48
C PRO A 40 9.12 5.14 12.39
N VAL A 41 9.50 5.47 11.15
CA VAL A 41 9.35 4.59 9.98
C VAL A 41 10.70 4.42 9.29
N LYS A 42 11.07 3.17 9.01
CA LYS A 42 12.26 2.81 8.22
C LYS A 42 11.83 2.07 6.96
N VAL A 43 12.38 2.48 5.81
CA VAL A 43 12.14 1.84 4.50
C VAL A 43 13.36 1.01 4.11
N LEU A 44 13.16 -0.30 3.90
CA LEU A 44 14.19 -1.19 3.34
C LEU A 44 14.06 -1.18 1.82
N THR A 45 15.10 -0.74 1.11
CA THR A 45 15.04 -0.60 -0.35
C THR A 45 16.43 -0.62 -0.98
N ALA A 46 16.50 -0.65 -2.31
CA ALA A 46 17.75 -0.60 -3.07
C ALA A 46 17.88 0.72 -3.83
N PHE A 47 19.12 1.15 -4.05
CA PHE A 47 19.45 2.37 -4.76
C PHE A 47 20.42 2.12 -5.92
N VAL A 48 20.42 3.02 -6.90
CA VAL A 48 21.45 3.07 -7.94
C VAL A 48 22.51 4.08 -7.51
N LYS A 49 23.76 3.61 -7.37
CA LYS A 49 24.89 4.38 -6.88
C LYS A 49 25.14 5.64 -7.73
N GLY A 50 25.25 6.78 -7.09
CA GLY A 50 25.53 8.05 -7.75
C GLY A 50 24.39 8.58 -8.64
N SER A 51 23.23 7.92 -8.68
CA SER A 51 22.08 8.36 -9.48
C SER A 51 21.42 9.60 -8.87
N PRO A 52 21.15 10.66 -9.68
CA PRO A 52 20.35 11.80 -9.21
C PRO A 52 18.93 11.39 -8.76
N VAL A 53 18.36 10.33 -9.37
CA VAL A 53 17.05 9.80 -8.98
C VAL A 53 17.13 9.13 -7.60
N SER A 54 18.20 8.38 -7.30
CA SER A 54 18.45 7.84 -5.96
C SER A 54 18.52 8.96 -4.92
N ARG A 55 19.24 10.05 -5.24
CA ARG A 55 19.32 11.23 -4.35
C ARG A 55 17.96 11.84 -4.11
N PHE A 56 17.18 12.04 -5.18
CA PHE A 56 15.81 12.56 -5.07
C PHE A 56 14.93 11.66 -4.17
N ILE A 57 14.99 10.33 -4.34
CA ILE A 57 14.22 9.38 -3.53
C ILE A 57 14.60 9.50 -2.05
N LYS A 58 15.91 9.53 -1.73
CA LYS A 58 16.42 9.69 -0.36
C LYS A 58 15.95 11.00 0.28
N ASP A 59 16.07 12.12 -0.43
CA ASP A 59 15.63 13.41 0.05
C ASP A 59 14.11 13.47 0.22
N ASN A 60 13.34 12.82 -0.67
CA ASN A 60 11.89 12.75 -0.58
C ASN A 60 11.42 11.87 0.59
N LEU A 61 12.10 10.76 0.91
CA LEU A 61 11.84 9.95 2.11
C LEU A 61 12.15 10.76 3.38
N ALA A 62 13.30 11.45 3.42
CA ALA A 62 13.67 12.29 4.55
C ALA A 62 12.66 13.42 4.79
N SER A 63 12.10 14.02 3.71
CA SER A 63 11.05 15.04 3.82
C SER A 63 9.72 14.50 4.37
N ARG A 64 9.51 13.18 4.33
CA ARG A 64 8.40 12.47 4.98
C ARG A 64 8.74 11.97 6.38
N HIS A 65 9.86 12.42 6.97
CA HIS A 65 10.36 11.97 8.29
C HIS A 65 10.68 10.47 8.36
N MET A 66 10.97 9.83 7.21
CA MET A 66 11.33 8.42 7.14
C MET A 66 12.85 8.25 7.10
N THR A 67 13.33 7.22 7.78
CA THR A 67 14.68 6.69 7.57
C THR A 67 14.65 5.61 6.50
N PHE A 68 15.79 5.28 5.94
CA PHE A 68 15.91 4.24 4.92
C PHE A 68 17.24 3.51 5.04
N GLU A 69 17.23 2.25 4.62
CA GLU A 69 18.41 1.39 4.59
C GLU A 69 18.38 0.50 3.34
N GLY A 70 19.55 0.19 2.80
CA GLY A 70 19.69 -0.81 1.75
C GLY A 70 20.91 -0.61 0.86
N PRO A 71 21.17 -1.59 -0.02
CA PRO A 71 22.33 -1.62 -0.89
C PRO A 71 22.30 -0.53 -1.96
N GLU A 72 23.49 -0.11 -2.38
CA GLU A 72 23.70 0.71 -3.57
C GLU A 72 24.35 -0.14 -4.65
N PHE A 73 23.68 -0.28 -5.80
CA PHE A 73 24.18 -1.02 -6.96
C PHE A 73 24.76 -0.08 -8.01
N ASP A 74 25.83 -0.50 -8.66
CA ASP A 74 26.33 0.21 -9.84
C ASP A 74 25.31 0.14 -10.98
N ALA A 75 25.12 1.25 -11.71
CA ALA A 75 24.15 1.31 -12.79
C ALA A 75 24.42 0.29 -13.90
N GLY A 76 25.69 -0.10 -14.14
CA GLY A 76 26.05 -1.04 -15.22
C GLY A 76 25.93 -0.43 -16.62
N GLY A 77 26.09 0.89 -16.74
CA GLY A 77 26.02 1.63 -18.01
C GLY A 77 24.61 2.10 -18.41
N PRO A 78 24.43 2.60 -19.64
CA PRO A 78 23.17 3.23 -20.08
C PRO A 78 21.97 2.28 -20.13
N TRP A 79 22.18 0.99 -20.23
CA TRP A 79 21.14 -0.05 -20.34
C TRP A 79 20.99 -0.88 -19.06
N GLY A 80 21.68 -0.49 -17.99
CA GLY A 80 21.71 -1.21 -16.74
C GLY A 80 20.60 -0.82 -15.78
N LEU A 81 20.93 -0.89 -14.47
CA LEU A 81 19.96 -0.66 -13.39
C LEU A 81 19.53 0.81 -13.31
N ARG A 82 18.26 1.01 -13.01
CA ARG A 82 17.63 2.31 -12.76
C ARG A 82 16.46 2.18 -11.78
N HIS A 83 15.98 3.29 -11.25
CA HIS A 83 14.70 3.32 -10.55
C HIS A 83 13.54 3.27 -11.54
N GLN A 84 12.48 2.54 -11.20
CA GLN A 84 11.26 2.50 -12.00
C GLN A 84 10.63 3.90 -12.11
N ILE A 85 9.91 4.14 -13.20
CA ILE A 85 9.12 5.36 -13.42
C ILE A 85 7.65 4.98 -13.59
N ASN A 86 6.81 5.51 -12.72
CA ASN A 86 5.36 5.41 -12.82
C ASN A 86 4.83 6.70 -13.46
N LEU A 87 4.24 6.58 -14.62
CA LEU A 87 3.59 7.66 -15.36
C LEU A 87 2.10 7.60 -15.07
N ALA A 88 1.60 8.47 -14.22
CA ALA A 88 0.24 8.40 -13.70
C ALA A 88 -0.54 9.67 -14.01
N ASP A 89 -1.52 9.56 -14.91
CA ASP A 89 -2.51 10.58 -15.20
C ASP A 89 -3.75 10.32 -14.33
N SER A 90 -4.08 11.27 -13.44
CA SER A 90 -5.20 11.13 -12.49
C SER A 90 -6.58 11.19 -13.16
N GLY A 91 -6.64 11.56 -14.45
CA GLY A 91 -7.90 11.81 -15.13
C GLY A 91 -8.52 13.18 -14.79
N ALA A 92 -9.55 13.56 -15.50
CA ALA A 92 -10.36 14.76 -15.22
C ALA A 92 -11.71 14.70 -15.93
N GLY A 93 -12.78 15.10 -15.28
CA GLY A 93 -14.14 15.13 -15.86
C GLY A 93 -14.60 13.74 -16.32
N SER A 94 -14.82 13.59 -17.62
CA SER A 94 -15.20 12.30 -18.24
C SER A 94 -14.00 11.43 -18.66
N ARG A 95 -12.79 11.94 -18.53
CA ARG A 95 -11.57 11.24 -18.94
C ARG A 95 -11.00 10.44 -17.77
N GLY A 96 -11.08 9.11 -17.86
CA GLY A 96 -10.54 8.18 -16.84
C GLY A 96 -9.03 8.31 -16.65
N PRO A 97 -8.51 7.90 -15.48
CA PRO A 97 -7.08 7.90 -15.20
C PRO A 97 -6.35 6.88 -16.07
N ARG A 98 -5.06 7.14 -16.32
CA ARG A 98 -4.16 6.21 -17.00
C ARG A 98 -2.86 6.08 -16.23
N VAL A 99 -2.38 4.84 -16.09
CA VAL A 99 -1.11 4.53 -15.44
C VAL A 99 -0.27 3.66 -16.36
N ALA A 100 1.00 4.03 -16.52
CA ALA A 100 2.00 3.22 -17.18
C ALA A 100 3.24 3.12 -16.29
N ASN A 101 3.74 1.89 -16.10
CA ASN A 101 4.94 1.64 -15.31
C ASN A 101 6.09 1.26 -16.23
N ASP A 102 7.13 2.09 -16.29
CA ASP A 102 8.41 1.71 -16.86
C ASP A 102 9.28 1.04 -15.79
N ARG A 103 9.37 -0.29 -15.86
CA ARG A 103 10.14 -1.13 -14.94
C ARG A 103 11.40 -1.72 -15.55
N ALA A 104 11.80 -1.32 -16.75
CA ALA A 104 13.02 -1.82 -17.37
C ALA A 104 14.24 -1.49 -16.51
N GLY A 105 15.06 -2.48 -16.18
CA GLY A 105 16.25 -2.30 -15.34
C GLY A 105 15.95 -1.90 -13.88
N GLU A 106 14.75 -2.13 -13.37
CA GLU A 106 14.35 -1.72 -12.00
C GLU A 106 15.26 -2.32 -10.94
N VAL A 107 15.97 -1.44 -10.20
CA VAL A 107 16.92 -1.85 -9.14
C VAL A 107 16.24 -2.58 -7.99
N GLY A 108 14.96 -2.32 -7.73
CA GLY A 108 14.18 -3.01 -6.69
C GLY A 108 14.14 -4.53 -6.84
N ARG A 109 14.31 -5.05 -8.07
CA ARG A 109 14.37 -6.49 -8.34
C ARG A 109 15.60 -7.20 -7.75
N MET A 110 16.62 -6.42 -7.34
CA MET A 110 17.87 -6.92 -6.79
C MET A 110 17.86 -7.07 -5.28
N LEU A 111 16.71 -6.80 -4.62
CA LEU A 111 16.61 -6.93 -3.16
C LEU A 111 16.71 -8.40 -2.74
N ALA A 112 17.61 -8.64 -1.76
CA ALA A 112 17.82 -9.93 -1.11
C ALA A 112 18.00 -9.71 0.40
N ALA A 113 17.65 -10.71 1.20
CA ALA A 113 17.62 -10.57 2.66
C ALA A 113 19.03 -10.44 3.28
N ASP A 114 20.02 -11.06 2.68
CA ASP A 114 21.44 -11.00 3.10
C ASP A 114 22.08 -9.61 2.91
N GLN A 115 21.40 -8.70 2.24
CA GLN A 115 21.80 -7.30 2.08
C GLN A 115 21.46 -6.42 3.30
N PHE A 116 20.75 -7.00 4.30
CA PHE A 116 20.28 -6.31 5.50
C PHE A 116 20.65 -7.09 6.74
N ASP A 117 21.02 -6.39 7.78
CA ASP A 117 21.17 -6.98 9.11
C ASP A 117 19.80 -7.07 9.80
N LEU A 118 19.05 -8.13 9.45
CA LEU A 118 17.68 -8.34 9.93
C LEU A 118 17.64 -8.62 11.44
N ASP A 119 18.69 -9.24 12.03
CA ASP A 119 18.77 -9.46 13.47
C ASP A 119 18.92 -8.15 14.23
N ARG A 120 19.69 -7.20 13.69
CA ARG A 120 19.77 -5.84 14.24
C ARG A 120 18.44 -5.12 14.10
N ILE A 121 17.81 -5.15 12.92
CA ILE A 121 16.56 -4.42 12.65
C ILE A 121 15.42 -4.94 13.54
N PHE A 122 15.20 -6.23 13.61
CA PHE A 122 14.09 -6.80 14.37
C PHE A 122 14.42 -7.04 15.85
N GLY A 123 15.67 -7.37 16.17
CA GLY A 123 16.09 -7.67 17.53
C GLY A 123 16.60 -6.46 18.29
N GLU A 124 17.65 -5.78 17.80
CA GLU A 124 18.30 -4.68 18.54
C GLU A 124 17.54 -3.36 18.43
N GLU A 125 17.11 -2.97 17.23
CA GLU A 125 16.30 -1.77 17.03
C GLU A 125 14.84 -1.99 17.47
N GLY A 126 14.38 -3.25 17.51
CA GLY A 126 13.10 -3.66 18.06
C GLY A 126 11.91 -3.19 17.21
N ALA A 127 11.96 -3.43 15.90
CA ALA A 127 10.84 -3.10 15.02
C ALA A 127 9.56 -3.80 15.48
N GLN A 128 8.54 -3.04 15.86
CA GLN A 128 7.26 -3.58 16.35
C GLN A 128 6.40 -4.14 15.22
N PHE A 129 6.54 -3.59 14.02
CA PHE A 129 5.70 -3.94 12.87
C PHE A 129 6.50 -3.86 11.58
N ILE A 130 6.29 -4.82 10.68
CA ILE A 130 6.74 -4.73 9.30
C ILE A 130 5.54 -4.81 8.34
N HIS A 131 5.53 -3.96 7.32
CA HIS A 131 4.56 -4.01 6.24
C HIS A 131 5.21 -4.50 4.96
N LEU A 132 4.63 -5.52 4.36
CA LEU A 132 5.01 -6.11 3.08
C LEU A 132 3.85 -5.95 2.08
N SER A 133 4.17 -5.74 0.81
CA SER A 133 3.16 -5.76 -0.25
C SER A 133 3.40 -6.88 -1.25
N GLY A 134 2.33 -7.39 -1.82
CA GLY A 134 2.39 -8.38 -2.89
C GLY A 134 3.05 -7.84 -4.15
N LEU A 135 3.09 -6.51 -4.33
CA LEU A 135 3.80 -5.91 -5.45
C LEU A 135 5.30 -6.24 -5.38
N ILE A 136 5.96 -6.02 -4.23
CA ILE A 136 7.39 -6.34 -4.08
C ILE A 136 7.61 -7.86 -4.08
N ALA A 137 6.71 -8.62 -3.44
CA ALA A 137 6.80 -10.08 -3.42
C ALA A 137 6.72 -10.70 -4.83
N ALA A 138 5.96 -10.09 -5.75
CA ALA A 138 5.80 -10.57 -7.14
C ALA A 138 6.83 -9.98 -8.13
N LEU A 139 7.66 -9.03 -7.74
CA LEU A 139 8.50 -8.25 -8.65
C LEU A 139 9.58 -9.09 -9.36
N SER A 140 10.19 -10.03 -8.64
CA SER A 140 11.16 -11.01 -9.18
C SER A 140 11.25 -12.23 -8.25
N PRO A 141 11.87 -13.36 -8.69
CA PRO A 141 12.12 -14.49 -7.80
C PRO A 141 12.96 -14.11 -6.56
N GLU A 142 13.95 -13.22 -6.73
CA GLU A 142 14.80 -12.73 -5.65
C GLU A 142 13.98 -11.97 -4.60
N THR A 143 13.08 -11.09 -5.04
CA THR A 143 12.22 -10.33 -4.12
C THR A 143 11.14 -11.20 -3.47
N SER A 144 10.69 -12.28 -4.13
CA SER A 144 9.84 -13.29 -3.51
C SER A 144 10.56 -13.92 -2.29
N GLN A 145 11.80 -14.37 -2.47
CA GLN A 145 12.61 -14.92 -1.39
C GLN A 145 12.93 -13.87 -0.31
N PHE A 146 13.26 -12.64 -0.73
CA PHE A 146 13.45 -11.52 0.19
C PHE A 146 12.26 -11.34 1.13
N CYS A 147 11.04 -11.27 0.60
CA CYS A 147 9.84 -11.10 1.42
C CYS A 147 9.59 -12.30 2.36
N LEU A 148 9.82 -13.53 1.90
CA LEU A 148 9.69 -14.73 2.73
C LEU A 148 10.70 -14.74 3.88
N GLU A 149 11.96 -14.45 3.62
CA GLU A 149 13.02 -14.45 4.64
C GLU A 149 12.80 -13.32 5.65
N VAL A 150 12.44 -12.13 5.18
CA VAL A 150 12.10 -10.99 6.03
C VAL A 150 10.89 -11.33 6.92
N ALA A 151 9.83 -11.93 6.38
CA ALA A 151 8.66 -12.33 7.16
C ALA A 151 9.00 -13.38 8.21
N ARG A 152 9.78 -14.42 7.85
CA ARG A 152 10.23 -15.45 8.80
C ARG A 152 11.10 -14.87 9.91
N LYS A 153 12.01 -13.96 9.57
CA LYS A 153 12.90 -13.30 10.54
C LYS A 153 12.11 -12.37 11.48
N ALA A 154 11.21 -11.56 10.94
CA ALA A 154 10.32 -10.72 11.72
C ALA A 154 9.50 -11.55 12.73
N LYS A 155 8.88 -12.64 12.27
CA LYS A 155 8.10 -13.54 13.14
C LYS A 155 8.95 -14.17 14.24
N ALA A 156 10.19 -14.56 13.93
CA ALA A 156 11.13 -15.14 14.92
C ALA A 156 11.51 -14.15 16.03
N HIS A 157 11.50 -12.85 15.76
CA HIS A 157 11.73 -11.79 16.73
C HIS A 157 10.45 -11.23 17.38
N GLY A 158 9.27 -11.78 17.06
CA GLY A 158 8.00 -11.31 17.61
C GLY A 158 7.49 -10.00 16.98
N THR A 159 8.07 -9.57 15.87
CA THR A 159 7.59 -8.41 15.10
C THR A 159 6.27 -8.77 14.41
N CYS A 160 5.24 -7.93 14.54
CA CYS A 160 3.98 -8.09 13.82
C CYS A 160 4.17 -7.87 12.32
N ILE A 161 3.46 -8.66 11.51
CA ILE A 161 3.56 -8.63 10.05
C ILE A 161 2.24 -8.23 9.44
N GLY A 162 2.23 -7.13 8.66
CA GLY A 162 1.14 -6.78 7.76
C GLY A 162 1.47 -7.14 6.32
N PHE A 163 0.55 -7.79 5.64
CA PHE A 163 0.68 -8.13 4.23
C PHE A 163 -0.52 -7.62 3.43
N ASP A 164 -0.26 -6.72 2.50
CA ASP A 164 -1.23 -6.27 1.50
C ASP A 164 -1.02 -7.09 0.22
N LEU A 165 -2.02 -7.86 -0.19
CA LEU A 165 -1.96 -8.76 -1.34
C LEU A 165 -1.66 -8.03 -2.65
N ASN A 166 -2.17 -6.83 -2.84
CA ASN A 166 -1.78 -5.86 -3.87
C ASN A 166 -1.45 -6.49 -5.23
N HIS A 167 -2.38 -7.29 -5.78
CA HIS A 167 -2.22 -8.03 -7.03
C HIS A 167 -1.87 -7.12 -8.22
N ARG A 168 -0.95 -7.57 -9.05
CA ARG A 168 -0.59 -6.89 -10.31
C ARG A 168 -0.45 -7.93 -11.43
N ALA A 169 -1.47 -8.07 -12.27
CA ALA A 169 -1.55 -9.09 -13.31
C ALA A 169 -0.26 -9.19 -14.15
N SER A 170 0.35 -8.05 -14.52
CA SER A 170 1.58 -8.03 -15.33
C SER A 170 2.83 -8.62 -14.64
N LEU A 171 2.82 -8.77 -13.32
CA LEU A 171 3.89 -9.42 -12.56
C LEU A 171 3.63 -10.90 -12.30
N TRP A 172 2.37 -11.32 -12.46
CA TRP A 172 1.93 -12.70 -12.23
C TRP A 172 2.01 -13.55 -13.49
N GLU A 173 1.96 -12.94 -14.67
CA GLU A 173 1.96 -13.65 -15.96
C GLU A 173 3.12 -14.66 -16.05
N GLY A 174 2.77 -15.95 -16.15
CA GLY A 174 3.72 -17.06 -16.24
C GLY A 174 4.40 -17.46 -14.92
N ARG A 175 3.97 -16.89 -13.78
CA ARG A 175 4.49 -17.19 -12.43
C ARG A 175 3.36 -17.51 -11.44
N GLU A 176 2.15 -17.75 -11.91
CA GLU A 176 0.95 -17.83 -11.08
C GLU A 176 1.06 -18.87 -9.96
N GLU A 177 1.57 -20.07 -10.29
CA GLU A 177 1.72 -21.16 -9.32
C GLU A 177 2.83 -20.86 -8.28
N GLU A 178 3.97 -20.36 -8.74
CA GLU A 178 5.07 -19.93 -7.87
C GLU A 178 4.60 -18.84 -6.90
N LEU A 179 3.93 -17.81 -7.43
CA LEU A 179 3.50 -16.68 -6.61
C LEU A 179 2.39 -17.04 -5.64
N ARG A 180 1.47 -17.95 -6.00
CA ARG A 180 0.48 -18.45 -5.03
C ARG A 180 1.13 -19.10 -3.82
N GLN A 181 2.17 -19.89 -4.02
CA GLN A 181 2.90 -20.52 -2.92
C GLN A 181 3.58 -19.48 -2.05
N VAL A 182 4.27 -18.51 -2.65
CA VAL A 182 4.92 -17.39 -1.94
C VAL A 182 3.91 -16.59 -1.13
N PHE A 183 2.80 -16.18 -1.74
CA PHE A 183 1.76 -15.38 -1.09
C PHE A 183 1.06 -16.15 0.03
N HIS A 184 0.78 -17.45 -0.18
CA HIS A 184 0.22 -18.31 0.85
C HIS A 184 1.14 -18.40 2.07
N GLU A 185 2.45 -18.54 1.86
CA GLU A 185 3.42 -18.63 2.95
C GLU A 185 3.53 -17.30 3.72
N ILE A 186 3.64 -16.16 3.01
CA ILE A 186 3.67 -14.84 3.66
C ILE A 186 2.36 -14.59 4.43
N ALA A 187 1.20 -14.90 3.84
CA ALA A 187 -0.11 -14.75 4.48
C ALA A 187 -0.23 -15.60 5.75
N THR A 188 0.32 -16.83 5.75
CA THR A 188 0.33 -17.71 6.92
C THR A 188 1.15 -17.14 8.08
N LEU A 189 2.19 -16.33 7.80
CA LEU A 189 3.02 -15.67 8.79
C LEU A 189 2.43 -14.34 9.28
N SER A 190 1.46 -13.78 8.54
CA SER A 190 0.97 -12.43 8.74
C SER A 190 -0.03 -12.32 9.89
N ASP A 191 0.05 -11.22 10.63
CA ASP A 191 -0.89 -10.85 11.72
C ASP A 191 -2.03 -9.97 11.19
N VAL A 192 -1.77 -9.18 10.14
CA VAL A 192 -2.73 -8.32 9.43
C VAL A 192 -2.68 -8.66 7.94
N LEU A 193 -3.82 -9.04 7.36
CA LEU A 193 -3.94 -9.36 5.94
C LEU A 193 -4.92 -8.40 5.26
N VAL A 194 -4.45 -7.74 4.21
CA VAL A 194 -5.22 -6.74 3.48
C VAL A 194 -5.34 -7.11 2.00
N GLY A 195 -6.47 -6.83 1.42
CA GLY A 195 -6.71 -7.01 -0.01
C GLY A 195 -8.12 -6.57 -0.40
N ASN A 196 -8.35 -6.33 -1.67
CA ASN A 196 -9.70 -6.19 -2.22
C ASN A 196 -10.29 -7.56 -2.61
N GLU A 197 -11.51 -7.58 -3.12
CA GLU A 197 -12.17 -8.82 -3.52
C GLU A 197 -11.42 -9.61 -4.59
N GLU A 198 -10.75 -8.94 -5.51
CA GLU A 198 -9.97 -9.60 -6.57
C GLU A 198 -8.63 -10.13 -6.01
N ASP A 199 -8.00 -9.39 -5.09
CA ASP A 199 -6.71 -9.78 -4.52
C ASP A 199 -6.81 -11.12 -3.78
N PHE A 200 -7.83 -11.32 -2.94
CA PHE A 200 -8.03 -12.59 -2.23
C PHE A 200 -8.29 -13.76 -3.17
N GLN A 201 -9.05 -13.53 -4.24
CA GLN A 201 -9.35 -14.56 -5.23
C GLN A 201 -8.12 -14.92 -6.06
N LEU A 202 -7.43 -13.92 -6.61
CA LEU A 202 -6.33 -14.12 -7.54
C LEU A 202 -5.04 -14.57 -6.84
N CYS A 203 -4.72 -13.98 -5.68
CA CYS A 203 -3.48 -14.29 -4.97
C CYS A 203 -3.57 -15.56 -4.13
N LEU A 204 -4.72 -15.80 -3.48
CA LEU A 204 -4.86 -16.89 -2.50
C LEU A 204 -5.81 -18.00 -2.97
N GLY A 205 -6.47 -17.83 -4.11
CA GLY A 205 -7.41 -18.80 -4.65
C GLY A 205 -8.67 -18.96 -3.79
N ILE A 206 -9.08 -17.94 -3.04
CA ILE A 206 -10.26 -17.98 -2.18
C ILE A 206 -11.41 -17.30 -2.89
N ASP A 207 -12.49 -18.07 -3.17
CA ASP A 207 -13.67 -17.54 -3.83
C ASP A 207 -14.27 -16.35 -3.08
N GLY A 208 -14.66 -15.33 -3.83
CA GLY A 208 -15.26 -14.10 -3.33
C GLY A 208 -16.43 -13.63 -4.19
N PRO A 209 -17.03 -12.49 -3.88
CA PRO A 209 -18.09 -11.92 -4.70
C PRO A 209 -17.54 -11.58 -6.10
N PRO A 210 -18.35 -11.74 -7.16
CA PRO A 210 -17.91 -11.41 -8.50
C PRO A 210 -17.58 -9.92 -8.62
N PRO A 211 -16.52 -9.54 -9.34
CA PRO A 211 -16.22 -8.16 -9.61
C PRO A 211 -17.33 -7.51 -10.45
N GLY A 212 -17.73 -6.27 -10.10
CA GLY A 212 -18.83 -5.57 -10.77
C GLY A 212 -20.25 -6.06 -10.37
N GLY A 213 -21.29 -5.48 -10.89
CA GLY A 213 -22.69 -5.83 -10.60
C GLY A 213 -23.39 -4.85 -9.65
N GLU A 214 -24.21 -5.33 -8.72
CA GLU A 214 -24.94 -4.49 -7.74
C GLU A 214 -24.02 -3.56 -6.96
N GLY A 215 -24.55 -2.39 -6.57
CA GLY A 215 -23.76 -1.39 -5.82
C GLY A 215 -23.08 -1.96 -4.57
N ILE A 216 -22.02 -1.33 -4.12
CA ILE A 216 -21.14 -1.81 -3.03
C ILE A 216 -21.91 -2.23 -1.78
N ALA A 217 -22.94 -1.48 -1.39
CA ALA A 217 -23.74 -1.81 -0.21
C ALA A 217 -24.41 -3.19 -0.31
N GLY A 218 -24.84 -3.59 -1.50
CA GLY A 218 -25.42 -4.92 -1.72
C GLY A 218 -24.43 -6.09 -1.67
N LYS A 219 -23.11 -5.79 -1.69
CA LYS A 219 -22.05 -6.80 -1.68
C LYS A 219 -21.42 -7.04 -0.31
N ILE A 220 -21.77 -6.26 0.72
CA ILE A 220 -21.13 -6.34 2.04
C ILE A 220 -21.18 -7.74 2.63
N ASP A 221 -22.31 -8.45 2.48
CA ASP A 221 -22.45 -9.81 2.99
C ASP A 221 -21.54 -10.79 2.21
N GLY A 222 -21.44 -10.64 0.90
CA GLY A 222 -20.52 -11.44 0.07
C GLY A 222 -19.04 -11.19 0.46
N PHE A 223 -18.67 -9.96 0.79
CA PHE A 223 -17.34 -9.64 1.33
C PHE A 223 -17.11 -10.31 2.68
N LYS A 224 -18.09 -10.25 3.59
CA LYS A 224 -17.98 -10.93 4.89
C LYS A 224 -17.84 -12.44 4.74
N GLU A 225 -18.58 -13.06 3.84
CA GLU A 225 -18.46 -14.49 3.55
C GLU A 225 -17.06 -14.83 3.00
N MET A 226 -16.52 -14.02 2.08
CA MET A 226 -15.16 -14.20 1.56
C MET A 226 -14.14 -14.10 2.69
N ILE A 227 -14.17 -13.04 3.49
CA ILE A 227 -13.26 -12.89 4.63
C ILE A 227 -13.43 -14.03 5.63
N GLY A 228 -14.66 -14.54 5.83
CA GLY A 228 -14.89 -15.72 6.66
C GLY A 228 -14.12 -16.95 6.17
N ARG A 229 -14.04 -17.16 4.85
CA ARG A 229 -13.23 -18.24 4.24
C ARG A 229 -11.72 -17.95 4.39
N VAL A 230 -11.30 -16.68 4.23
CA VAL A 230 -9.90 -16.29 4.43
C VAL A 230 -9.47 -16.56 5.87
N LYS A 231 -10.30 -16.22 6.88
CA LYS A 231 -10.03 -16.53 8.30
C LYS A 231 -9.85 -18.02 8.57
N GLN A 232 -10.66 -18.86 7.91
CA GLN A 232 -10.53 -20.33 8.05
C GLN A 232 -9.21 -20.83 7.44
N ALA A 233 -8.77 -20.25 6.32
CA ALA A 233 -7.52 -20.60 5.67
C ALA A 233 -6.27 -20.10 6.44
N TYR A 234 -6.39 -18.95 7.11
CA TYR A 234 -5.29 -18.28 7.83
C TYR A 234 -5.65 -17.99 9.30
N PRO A 235 -5.79 -19.04 10.13
CA PRO A 235 -6.28 -18.89 11.51
C PRO A 235 -5.31 -18.17 12.46
N SER A 236 -4.04 -18.02 12.08
CA SER A 236 -3.04 -17.24 12.85
C SER A 236 -3.14 -15.74 12.61
N THR A 237 -3.81 -15.31 11.56
CA THR A 237 -4.00 -13.89 11.24
C THR A 237 -5.12 -13.31 12.13
N SER A 238 -4.83 -12.22 12.81
CA SER A 238 -5.76 -11.60 13.77
C SER A 238 -6.63 -10.51 13.16
N VAL A 239 -6.19 -9.84 12.08
CA VAL A 239 -6.91 -8.75 11.43
C VAL A 239 -6.97 -8.96 9.91
N PHE A 240 -8.17 -8.84 9.37
CA PHE A 240 -8.43 -8.88 7.92
C PHE A 240 -9.12 -7.60 7.50
N ALA A 241 -8.65 -6.97 6.44
CA ALA A 241 -9.17 -5.70 5.97
C ALA A 241 -9.38 -5.68 4.47
N THR A 242 -10.51 -5.11 4.05
CA THR A 242 -10.90 -4.93 2.64
C THR A 242 -11.42 -3.53 2.45
N THR A 243 -10.92 -2.81 1.44
CA THR A 243 -11.52 -1.55 1.01
C THR A 243 -12.66 -1.81 0.02
N LEU A 244 -13.72 -1.04 0.13
CA LEU A 244 -14.86 -1.06 -0.76
C LEU A 244 -14.87 0.21 -1.59
N ARG A 245 -14.92 0.08 -2.91
CA ARG A 245 -14.91 1.25 -3.79
C ARG A 245 -15.81 1.06 -5.01
N GLU A 246 -16.63 2.08 -5.27
CA GLU A 246 -17.35 2.22 -6.52
C GLU A 246 -17.02 3.58 -7.15
N VAL A 247 -16.77 3.58 -8.45
CA VAL A 247 -16.45 4.80 -9.22
C VAL A 247 -17.74 5.37 -9.79
N VAL A 248 -18.26 6.42 -9.17
CA VAL A 248 -19.42 7.18 -9.68
C VAL A 248 -18.98 8.07 -10.84
N SER A 249 -17.87 8.76 -10.68
CA SER A 249 -17.15 9.51 -11.71
C SER A 249 -15.67 9.59 -11.38
N VAL A 250 -14.86 10.17 -12.24
CA VAL A 250 -13.42 10.35 -11.98
C VAL A 250 -13.17 11.11 -10.67
N ASN A 251 -14.02 12.07 -10.34
CA ASN A 251 -13.87 12.95 -9.20
C ASN A 251 -14.82 12.64 -8.03
N LEU A 252 -15.60 11.54 -8.12
CA LEU A 252 -16.56 11.15 -7.08
C LEU A 252 -16.58 9.63 -6.96
N HIS A 253 -16.26 9.13 -5.78
CA HIS A 253 -16.32 7.71 -5.48
C HIS A 253 -17.20 7.43 -4.27
N GLN A 254 -17.83 6.24 -4.24
CA GLN A 254 -18.31 5.62 -3.03
C GLN A 254 -17.13 4.88 -2.39
N TRP A 255 -16.84 5.22 -1.15
CA TRP A 255 -15.69 4.70 -0.40
C TRP A 255 -16.12 4.10 0.93
N GLY A 256 -15.80 2.85 1.16
CA GLY A 256 -16.10 2.09 2.36
C GLY A 256 -14.96 1.15 2.71
N ALA A 257 -15.12 0.41 3.80
CA ALA A 257 -14.18 -0.62 4.22
C ALA A 257 -14.84 -1.65 5.12
N ILE A 258 -14.29 -2.85 5.17
CA ILE A 258 -14.62 -3.88 6.14
C ILE A 258 -13.32 -4.29 6.84
N VAL A 259 -13.33 -4.29 8.18
CA VAL A 259 -12.26 -4.82 9.01
C VAL A 259 -12.85 -5.90 9.92
N SER A 260 -12.21 -7.06 9.94
CA SER A 260 -12.56 -8.15 10.86
C SER A 260 -11.39 -8.40 11.81
N ALA A 261 -11.66 -8.42 13.11
CA ALA A 261 -10.69 -8.69 14.16
C ALA A 261 -11.29 -9.67 15.19
N GLY A 262 -10.67 -10.84 15.35
CA GLY A 262 -11.30 -11.92 16.12
C GLY A 262 -12.67 -12.26 15.52
N ASP A 263 -13.73 -12.22 16.32
CA ASP A 263 -15.12 -12.44 15.87
C ASP A 263 -15.86 -11.16 15.50
N ASP A 264 -15.25 -9.98 15.75
CA ASP A 264 -15.86 -8.69 15.51
C ASP A 264 -15.73 -8.24 14.06
N TRP A 265 -16.76 -7.53 13.61
CA TRP A 265 -16.85 -6.93 12.29
C TRP A 265 -17.08 -5.43 12.40
N HIS A 266 -16.22 -4.66 11.77
CA HIS A 266 -16.31 -3.22 11.67
C HIS A 266 -16.53 -2.83 10.22
N VAL A 267 -17.73 -2.38 9.90
CA VAL A 267 -18.12 -1.97 8.54
C VAL A 267 -18.17 -0.45 8.49
N MET A 268 -17.31 0.13 7.67
CA MET A 268 -17.38 1.53 7.28
C MET A 268 -18.27 1.59 6.03
N GLU A 269 -19.56 1.88 6.25
CA GLU A 269 -20.53 1.99 5.17
C GLU A 269 -20.02 2.93 4.07
N PRO A 270 -20.25 2.60 2.79
CA PRO A 270 -19.82 3.45 1.69
C PRO A 270 -20.39 4.87 1.77
N ARG A 271 -19.51 5.87 1.72
CA ARG A 271 -19.87 7.29 1.66
C ARG A 271 -19.22 7.94 0.44
N GLU A 272 -19.88 8.94 -0.09
CA GLU A 272 -19.32 9.74 -1.17
C GLU A 272 -18.08 10.52 -0.71
N ILE A 273 -17.00 10.41 -1.49
CA ILE A 273 -15.79 11.20 -1.31
C ILE A 273 -15.42 11.90 -2.62
N GLY A 274 -14.98 13.17 -2.50
CA GLY A 274 -14.36 13.89 -3.61
C GLY A 274 -12.95 13.38 -3.89
N VAL A 275 -12.62 13.14 -5.16
CA VAL A 275 -11.33 12.58 -5.57
C VAL A 275 -10.61 13.55 -6.50
N LEU A 276 -9.39 13.91 -6.13
CA LEU A 276 -8.44 14.61 -6.98
C LEU A 276 -7.54 13.60 -7.71
N ASP A 277 -7.04 12.61 -6.95
CA ASP A 277 -6.28 11.47 -7.47
C ASP A 277 -6.69 10.20 -6.72
N ARG A 278 -7.11 9.17 -7.45
CA ARG A 278 -7.56 7.91 -6.84
C ARG A 278 -6.42 7.00 -6.40
N ILE A 279 -5.19 7.26 -6.87
CA ILE A 279 -4.02 6.44 -6.56
C ILE A 279 -3.57 6.74 -5.13
N GLY A 280 -3.27 5.70 -4.37
CA GLY A 280 -2.84 5.82 -2.97
C GLY A 280 -3.96 5.82 -1.93
N GLY A 281 -5.25 5.80 -2.35
CA GLY A 281 -6.36 5.68 -1.39
C GLY A 281 -6.31 4.38 -0.57
N GLY A 282 -5.97 3.24 -1.22
CA GLY A 282 -5.74 1.96 -0.55
C GLY A 282 -4.58 2.03 0.44
N ASP A 283 -3.42 2.54 -0.02
CA ASP A 283 -2.23 2.70 0.83
C ASP A 283 -2.53 3.63 2.03
N GLY A 284 -3.31 4.70 1.80
CA GLY A 284 -3.77 5.60 2.86
C GLY A 284 -4.67 4.91 3.89
N PHE A 285 -5.59 4.05 3.43
CA PHE A 285 -6.43 3.24 4.32
C PHE A 285 -5.59 2.30 5.17
N VAL A 286 -4.71 1.52 4.54
CA VAL A 286 -3.82 0.59 5.24
C VAL A 286 -2.94 1.35 6.23
N GLY A 287 -2.33 2.46 5.81
CA GLY A 287 -1.48 3.29 6.69
C GLY A 287 -2.22 3.80 7.92
N GLY A 288 -3.46 4.29 7.76
CA GLY A 288 -4.29 4.75 8.87
C GLY A 288 -4.75 3.63 9.80
N LEU A 289 -5.13 2.47 9.25
CA LEU A 289 -5.48 1.27 10.02
C LEU A 289 -4.28 0.80 10.87
N LEU A 290 -3.10 0.68 10.25
CA LEU A 290 -1.88 0.27 10.93
C LEU A 290 -1.44 1.29 11.99
N TYR A 291 -1.60 2.59 11.73
CA TYR A 291 -1.36 3.61 12.73
C TYR A 291 -2.23 3.39 13.98
N GLY A 292 -3.54 3.15 13.80
CA GLY A 292 -4.44 2.86 14.92
C GLY A 292 -4.06 1.58 15.67
N ILE A 293 -3.66 0.52 14.97
CA ILE A 293 -3.16 -0.73 15.56
C ILE A 293 -1.90 -0.47 16.40
N LEU A 294 -0.91 0.25 15.86
CA LEU A 294 0.32 0.60 16.56
C LEU A 294 0.10 1.54 17.78
N ARG A 295 -1.00 2.30 17.77
CA ARG A 295 -1.45 3.12 18.90
C ARG A 295 -2.31 2.33 19.90
N GLU A 296 -2.51 1.03 19.67
CA GLU A 296 -3.33 0.15 20.51
C GLU A 296 -4.78 0.67 20.67
N TRP A 297 -5.33 1.31 19.62
CA TRP A 297 -6.69 1.77 19.63
C TRP A 297 -7.69 0.61 19.51
N PRO A 298 -8.92 0.76 20.02
CA PRO A 298 -10.01 -0.15 19.67
C PRO A 298 -10.11 -0.30 18.15
N MET A 299 -10.33 -1.52 17.66
CA MET A 299 -10.29 -1.82 16.22
C MET A 299 -11.28 -0.99 15.41
N GLU A 300 -12.45 -0.71 15.96
CA GLU A 300 -13.42 0.20 15.32
C GLU A 300 -12.82 1.58 15.07
N LYS A 301 -12.13 2.16 16.06
CA LYS A 301 -11.45 3.45 15.93
C LYS A 301 -10.32 3.39 14.89
N ALA A 302 -9.53 2.32 14.89
CA ALA A 302 -8.46 2.12 13.91
C ALA A 302 -9.02 2.01 12.47
N ALA A 303 -10.13 1.28 12.30
CA ALA A 303 -10.80 1.12 10.99
C ALA A 303 -11.40 2.44 10.48
N GLN A 304 -12.04 3.23 11.37
CA GLN A 304 -12.56 4.57 11.05
C GLN A 304 -11.42 5.52 10.61
N PHE A 305 -10.31 5.50 11.32
CA PHE A 305 -9.14 6.31 11.01
C PHE A 305 -8.50 5.88 9.68
N GLY A 306 -8.45 4.57 9.42
CA GLY A 306 -8.02 4.01 8.14
C GLY A 306 -8.90 4.52 6.99
N TRP A 307 -10.22 4.43 7.13
CA TRP A 307 -11.17 4.95 6.14
C TRP A 307 -10.91 6.43 5.82
N ALA A 308 -10.76 7.26 6.88
CA ALA A 308 -10.54 8.70 6.73
C ALA A 308 -9.17 9.02 6.12
N SER A 309 -8.12 8.25 6.47
CA SER A 309 -6.78 8.40 5.88
C SER A 309 -6.78 8.06 4.39
N GLY A 310 -7.52 7.04 3.95
CA GLY A 310 -7.71 6.72 2.54
C GLY A 310 -8.45 7.83 1.79
N ALA A 311 -9.51 8.38 2.39
CA ALA A 311 -10.24 9.51 1.85
C ALA A 311 -9.38 10.78 1.77
N LEU A 312 -8.51 11.03 2.78
CA LEU A 312 -7.54 12.14 2.74
C LEU A 312 -6.55 11.96 1.57
N ALA A 313 -5.99 10.77 1.40
CA ALA A 313 -5.05 10.50 0.31
C ALA A 313 -5.66 10.79 -1.06
N ALA A 314 -6.95 10.47 -1.26
CA ALA A 314 -7.66 10.75 -2.51
C ALA A 314 -7.82 12.26 -2.82
N THR A 315 -7.62 13.15 -1.85
CA THR A 315 -7.66 14.62 -2.06
C THR A 315 -6.31 15.23 -2.45
N LEU A 316 -5.27 14.43 -2.59
CA LEU A 316 -3.90 14.88 -2.84
C LEU A 316 -3.43 14.43 -4.22
N LEU A 317 -2.55 15.21 -4.85
CA LEU A 317 -1.78 14.78 -6.04
C LEU A 317 -0.52 13.99 -5.63
N THR A 318 -0.71 13.08 -4.68
CA THR A 318 0.32 12.13 -4.23
C THR A 318 -0.33 10.77 -4.11
N ASP A 319 0.46 9.71 -4.18
CA ASP A 319 0.00 8.35 -3.94
C ASP A 319 0.15 7.92 -2.47
N TYR A 320 0.31 8.87 -1.57
CA TYR A 320 0.36 8.63 -0.13
C TYR A 320 -0.36 9.75 0.65
N GLY A 321 -0.92 9.40 1.81
CA GLY A 321 -1.52 10.35 2.73
C GLY A 321 -0.47 11.23 3.40
N GLN A 322 -0.78 12.52 3.59
CA GLN A 322 0.05 13.51 4.28
C GLN A 322 -0.79 14.23 5.33
N PRO A 323 -1.22 13.53 6.41
CA PRO A 323 -1.97 14.19 7.46
C PRO A 323 -1.11 15.23 8.19
N ALA A 324 -1.70 16.40 8.45
CA ALA A 324 -1.05 17.42 9.25
C ALA A 324 -1.00 17.00 10.75
N ASP A 325 -2.06 16.35 11.21
CA ASP A 325 -2.27 15.83 12.55
C ASP A 325 -3.43 14.82 12.56
N GLU A 326 -3.69 14.17 13.70
CA GLU A 326 -4.84 13.25 13.86
C GLU A 326 -6.18 13.98 13.68
N ASP A 327 -6.29 15.23 14.12
CA ASP A 327 -7.53 16.02 14.06
C ASP A 327 -7.97 16.26 12.60
N GLN A 328 -7.02 16.45 11.68
CA GLN A 328 -7.34 16.58 10.26
C GLN A 328 -7.99 15.29 9.74
N VAL A 329 -7.46 14.14 10.10
CA VAL A 329 -8.01 12.84 9.68
C VAL A 329 -9.39 12.62 10.29
N TRP A 330 -9.56 12.89 11.59
CA TRP A 330 -10.86 12.77 12.27
C TRP A 330 -11.90 13.71 11.69
N SER A 331 -11.51 14.92 11.27
CA SER A 331 -12.46 15.85 10.65
C SER A 331 -13.06 15.31 9.34
N ILE A 332 -12.31 14.48 8.62
CA ILE A 332 -12.80 13.80 7.41
C ILE A 332 -13.78 12.69 7.78
N TRP A 333 -13.47 11.89 8.83
CA TRP A 333 -14.40 10.88 9.33
C TRP A 333 -15.74 11.49 9.76
N GLU A 334 -15.69 12.61 10.47
CA GLU A 334 -16.85 13.36 10.94
C GLU A 334 -17.61 14.09 9.82
N GLY A 335 -17.07 14.16 8.62
CA GLY A 335 -17.65 14.94 7.51
C GLY A 335 -17.59 16.46 7.74
N ASN A 336 -16.65 16.92 8.56
CA ASN A 336 -16.54 18.33 8.94
C ASN A 336 -15.54 19.07 8.03
N ALA A 337 -16.06 19.64 6.94
CA ALA A 337 -15.28 20.45 5.98
C ALA A 337 -15.19 21.96 6.37
N ARG A 338 -15.60 22.34 7.59
CA ARG A 338 -15.56 23.74 8.02
C ARG A 338 -14.16 24.19 8.39
N VAL A 339 -13.87 25.47 8.12
CA VAL A 339 -12.59 26.09 8.52
C VAL A 339 -12.47 26.03 10.05
N LYS A 340 -11.47 25.32 10.56
CA LYS A 340 -11.02 25.42 11.96
C LYS A 340 -10.15 26.69 12.08
N ARG A 341 -10.49 27.60 13.01
CA ARG A 341 -9.72 28.84 13.33
C ARG A 341 -9.09 28.69 14.69
#